data_659f362a0131d7dbf32d94ddb193ec5c
#
_entry.id   659f362a0131d7dbf32d94ddb193ec5c
#
_cell.length_a   1.000
_cell.length_b   1.000
_cell.length_c   1.000
_cell.angle_alpha   90.00
_cell.angle_beta   90.00
_cell.angle_gamma   90.00
#
_symmetry.space_group_name_H-M   'P 1'
#
loop_
_entity.id
_entity.type
_entity.pdbx_description
1 polymer ?
#
loop_
_entity_poly.entity_id
_entity_poly.type
_entity_poly.pdbx_seq_one_letter_code
_entity_poly.pdbx_strand_id
1 'polypeptide(L)'
;NSYVGIIISVGLYAIGGGLLEVLVSPIVEACPTENKQSVMSLLHSFYCWGHVAVVGISTIFFAVFGITEWRWVAGLWILVSLINGFMFLFVPIYSLVDEKDEGIPLSGLLKSKMFWILMLMMFAAGSSELSVSQWSSAFAEAGLRVNKSVGDLAGPMFFAVMMGISRVLYSRIADKINLEKMMIYMAGLCVISYLIISLSPVVAFSLIGCGICGFAVGIMWPGTFSIASDIMRKGGTALFALLALAGDLGCGGGPTIVGTIADITKKGIGAGILCGVIFPVIMVIGLFVLDSMKKNRENGVY
;
A
#
# COMPACT_ATOMS: atom_id res chain seq x y z
N ASN A 1 -21.78 -22.86 -6.10
CA ASN A 1 -20.49 -23.54 -6.43
C ASN A 1 -20.14 -23.47 -7.92
N SER A 2 -20.35 -22.34 -8.58
CA SER A 2 -19.89 -22.18 -9.96
C SER A 2 -18.72 -21.18 -9.98
N TYR A 3 -17.77 -21.40 -10.87
CA TYR A 3 -16.64 -20.49 -11.12
C TYR A 3 -17.14 -19.06 -11.46
N VAL A 4 -18.22 -18.98 -12.25
CA VAL A 4 -18.87 -17.69 -12.58
C VAL A 4 -19.41 -17.00 -11.33
N GLY A 5 -20.02 -17.73 -10.40
CA GLY A 5 -20.50 -17.17 -9.13
C GLY A 5 -19.37 -16.58 -8.28
N ILE A 6 -18.20 -17.23 -8.26
CA ILE A 6 -17.02 -16.71 -7.54
C ILE A 6 -16.52 -15.41 -8.20
N ILE A 7 -16.41 -15.37 -9.53
CA ILE A 7 -16.00 -14.16 -10.27
C ILE A 7 -16.93 -12.98 -9.99
N ILE A 8 -18.25 -13.22 -10.04
CA ILE A 8 -19.24 -12.18 -9.74
C ILE A 8 -19.10 -11.69 -8.30
N SER A 9 -18.94 -12.60 -7.34
CA SER A 9 -18.78 -12.25 -5.92
C SER A 9 -17.50 -11.45 -5.68
N VAL A 10 -16.38 -11.84 -6.29
CA VAL A 10 -15.11 -11.10 -6.22
C VAL A 10 -15.25 -9.73 -6.86
N GLY A 11 -15.92 -9.60 -8.01
CA GLY A 11 -16.19 -8.33 -8.66
C GLY A 11 -17.01 -7.37 -7.77
N LEU A 12 -18.07 -7.85 -7.14
CA LEU A 12 -18.88 -7.06 -6.21
C LEU A 12 -18.09 -6.63 -4.97
N TYR A 13 -17.31 -7.55 -4.40
CA TYR A 13 -16.42 -7.26 -3.29
C TYR A 13 -15.37 -6.20 -3.67
N ALA A 14 -14.74 -6.33 -4.83
CA ALA A 14 -13.73 -5.40 -5.32
C ALA A 14 -14.31 -3.98 -5.53
N ILE A 15 -15.54 -3.85 -6.06
CA ILE A 15 -16.22 -2.55 -6.19
C ILE A 15 -16.43 -1.92 -4.80
N GLY A 16 -16.93 -2.68 -3.83
CA GLY A 16 -17.14 -2.19 -2.47
C GLY A 16 -15.83 -1.78 -1.78
N GLY A 17 -14.79 -2.59 -1.90
CA GLY A 17 -13.46 -2.31 -1.36
C GLY A 17 -12.84 -1.06 -1.99
N GLY A 18 -12.88 -0.95 -3.32
CA GLY A 18 -12.36 0.22 -4.04
C GLY A 18 -13.09 1.52 -3.69
N LEU A 19 -14.42 1.48 -3.50
CA LEU A 19 -15.18 2.65 -3.04
C LEU A 19 -14.72 3.11 -1.65
N LEU A 20 -14.52 2.18 -0.71
CA LEU A 20 -14.02 2.52 0.63
C LEU A 20 -12.61 3.11 0.55
N GLU A 21 -11.73 2.51 -0.22
CA GLU A 21 -10.34 2.94 -0.36
C GLU A 21 -10.22 4.36 -0.94
N VAL A 22 -10.99 4.65 -1.99
CA VAL A 22 -11.04 5.97 -2.64
C VAL A 22 -11.59 7.05 -1.71
N LEU A 23 -12.56 6.73 -0.85
CA LEU A 23 -13.28 7.71 -0.04
C LEU A 23 -12.64 7.95 1.34
N VAL A 24 -12.00 6.94 1.94
CA VAL A 24 -11.50 7.03 3.32
C VAL A 24 -10.41 8.09 3.46
N SER A 25 -9.45 8.16 2.53
CA SER A 25 -8.37 9.14 2.57
C SER A 25 -8.85 10.58 2.42
N PRO A 26 -9.71 10.96 1.45
CA PRO A 26 -10.27 12.31 1.38
C PRO A 26 -11.17 12.66 2.56
N ILE A 27 -11.93 11.72 3.12
CA ILE A 27 -12.74 11.96 4.33
C ILE A 27 -11.83 12.36 5.51
N VAL A 28 -10.75 11.64 5.72
CA VAL A 28 -9.79 11.94 6.79
C VAL A 28 -9.01 13.22 6.51
N GLU A 29 -8.65 13.49 5.25
CA GLU A 29 -8.01 14.73 4.84
C GLU A 29 -8.91 15.96 5.10
N ALA A 30 -10.22 15.81 4.94
CA ALA A 30 -11.20 16.87 5.21
C ALA A 30 -11.43 17.12 6.72
N CYS A 31 -11.09 16.17 7.61
CA CYS A 31 -11.28 16.35 9.04
C CYS A 31 -10.47 17.54 9.57
N PRO A 32 -11.04 18.34 10.49
CA PRO A 32 -10.33 19.46 11.12
C PRO A 32 -9.24 18.91 12.06
N THR A 33 -8.00 18.93 11.60
CA THR A 33 -6.82 18.50 12.37
C THR A 33 -5.62 19.37 12.04
N GLU A 34 -4.77 19.62 13.04
CA GLU A 34 -3.54 20.41 12.85
C GLU A 34 -2.46 19.63 12.11
N ASN A 35 -2.46 18.28 12.26
CA ASN A 35 -1.43 17.41 11.68
C ASN A 35 -2.03 16.38 10.72
N LYS A 36 -2.25 16.81 9.48
CA LYS A 36 -2.78 15.97 8.40
C LYS A 36 -1.92 14.74 8.13
N GLN A 37 -0.60 14.90 8.11
CA GLN A 37 0.35 13.81 7.79
C GLN A 37 0.31 12.71 8.87
N SER A 38 0.24 13.10 10.15
CA SER A 38 0.12 12.17 11.26
C SER A 38 -1.16 11.33 11.16
N VAL A 39 -2.30 12.01 10.96
CA VAL A 39 -3.61 11.36 10.90
C VAL A 39 -3.72 10.46 9.66
N MET A 40 -3.20 10.89 8.51
CA MET A 40 -3.16 10.08 7.29
C MET A 40 -2.33 8.80 7.49
N SER A 41 -1.15 8.91 8.11
CA SER A 41 -0.33 7.74 8.41
C SER A 41 -0.99 6.79 9.40
N LEU A 42 -1.65 7.34 10.43
CA LEU A 42 -2.40 6.54 11.40
C LEU A 42 -3.57 5.82 10.74
N LEU A 43 -4.35 6.51 9.89
CA LEU A 43 -5.42 5.89 9.12
C LEU A 43 -4.93 4.66 8.37
N HIS A 44 -3.87 4.83 7.59
CA HIS A 44 -3.33 3.74 6.80
C HIS A 44 -2.68 2.63 7.64
N SER A 45 -2.36 2.87 8.92
CA SER A 45 -1.91 1.80 9.82
C SER A 45 -3.00 0.77 10.11
N PHE A 46 -4.28 1.17 10.11
CA PHE A 46 -5.39 0.24 10.32
C PHE A 46 -5.50 -0.81 9.23
N TYR A 47 -5.12 -0.49 7.98
CA TYR A 47 -4.98 -1.48 6.92
C TYR A 47 -4.01 -2.60 7.33
N CYS A 48 -2.85 -2.24 7.88
CA CYS A 48 -1.85 -3.21 8.31
C CYS A 48 -2.35 -4.10 9.44
N TRP A 49 -2.98 -3.51 10.45
CA TRP A 49 -3.55 -4.27 11.58
C TRP A 49 -4.72 -5.14 11.14
N GLY A 50 -5.53 -4.67 10.19
CA GLY A 50 -6.56 -5.47 9.53
C GLY A 50 -5.95 -6.67 8.80
N HIS A 51 -4.86 -6.47 8.04
CA HIS A 51 -4.13 -7.54 7.37
C HIS A 51 -3.59 -8.59 8.38
N VAL A 52 -2.96 -8.14 9.47
CA VAL A 52 -2.50 -9.03 10.57
C VAL A 52 -3.67 -9.84 11.14
N ALA A 53 -4.79 -9.18 11.42
CA ALA A 53 -5.98 -9.84 11.96
C ALA A 53 -6.55 -10.88 10.98
N VAL A 54 -6.67 -10.52 9.70
CA VAL A 54 -7.20 -11.42 8.66
C VAL A 54 -6.32 -12.66 8.50
N VAL A 55 -5.00 -12.47 8.36
CA VAL A 55 -4.06 -13.59 8.23
C VAL A 55 -4.09 -14.45 9.48
N GLY A 56 -3.98 -13.85 10.67
CA GLY A 56 -3.95 -14.59 11.94
C GLY A 56 -5.24 -15.40 12.18
N ILE A 57 -6.40 -14.76 12.07
CA ILE A 57 -7.71 -15.40 12.29
C ILE A 57 -7.94 -16.51 11.25
N SER A 58 -7.66 -16.24 9.97
CA SER A 58 -7.86 -17.24 8.91
C SER A 58 -6.92 -18.43 9.08
N THR A 59 -5.65 -18.19 9.43
CA THR A 59 -4.66 -19.26 9.67
C THR A 59 -5.07 -20.15 10.84
N ILE A 60 -5.48 -19.55 11.97
CA ILE A 60 -5.94 -20.31 13.15
C ILE A 60 -7.22 -21.08 12.80
N PHE A 61 -8.19 -20.44 12.14
CA PHE A 61 -9.44 -21.08 11.75
C PHE A 61 -9.19 -22.31 10.88
N PHE A 62 -8.40 -22.16 9.82
CA PHE A 62 -8.10 -23.28 8.91
C PHE A 62 -7.25 -24.38 9.54
N ALA A 63 -6.38 -24.04 10.50
CA ALA A 63 -5.65 -25.04 11.27
C ALA A 63 -6.56 -25.89 12.16
N VAL A 64 -7.64 -25.31 12.69
CA VAL A 64 -8.58 -26.00 13.59
C VAL A 64 -9.69 -26.72 12.82
N PHE A 65 -10.31 -26.06 11.83
CA PHE A 65 -11.53 -26.54 11.17
C PHE A 65 -11.28 -27.09 9.74
N GLY A 66 -10.09 -26.85 9.19
CA GLY A 66 -9.75 -27.24 7.83
C GLY A 66 -10.17 -26.21 6.77
N ILE A 67 -9.49 -26.26 5.61
CA ILE A 67 -9.67 -25.29 4.51
C ILE A 67 -11.04 -25.42 3.81
N THR A 68 -11.71 -26.56 3.94
CA THR A 68 -13.05 -26.80 3.37
C THR A 68 -14.10 -25.86 3.96
N GLU A 69 -13.88 -25.36 5.18
CA GLU A 69 -14.80 -24.49 5.92
C GLU A 69 -14.63 -23.01 5.61
N TRP A 70 -13.95 -22.66 4.51
CA TRP A 70 -13.63 -21.28 4.11
C TRP A 70 -14.85 -20.34 4.06
N ARG A 71 -16.05 -20.88 3.85
CA ARG A 71 -17.31 -20.10 3.79
C ARG A 71 -17.64 -19.42 5.11
N TRP A 72 -17.30 -20.04 6.23
CA TRP A 72 -17.52 -19.46 7.54
C TRP A 72 -16.60 -18.27 7.79
N VAL A 73 -15.34 -18.38 7.34
CA VAL A 73 -14.40 -17.23 7.38
C VAL A 73 -14.90 -16.10 6.51
N ALA A 74 -15.36 -16.39 5.29
CA ALA A 74 -15.97 -15.38 4.42
C ALA A 74 -17.20 -14.73 5.07
N GLY A 75 -18.03 -15.53 5.73
CA GLY A 75 -19.20 -15.04 6.49
C GLY A 75 -18.82 -14.12 7.66
N LEU A 76 -17.71 -14.40 8.35
CA LEU A 76 -17.21 -13.57 9.44
C LEU A 76 -16.89 -12.14 8.96
N TRP A 77 -16.26 -12.02 7.77
CA TRP A 77 -15.90 -10.72 7.22
C TRP A 77 -17.11 -9.87 6.77
N ILE A 78 -18.25 -10.50 6.49
CA ILE A 78 -19.51 -9.78 6.24
C ILE A 78 -19.92 -8.96 7.47
N LEU A 79 -19.75 -9.48 8.68
CA LEU A 79 -20.09 -8.77 9.91
C LEU A 79 -19.26 -7.48 10.06
N VAL A 80 -17.97 -7.51 9.73
CA VAL A 80 -17.10 -6.32 9.78
C VAL A 80 -17.62 -5.25 8.81
N SER A 81 -17.97 -5.64 7.59
CA SER A 81 -18.50 -4.72 6.58
C SER A 81 -19.84 -4.13 6.98
N LEU A 82 -20.75 -4.93 7.59
CA LEU A 82 -22.06 -4.45 8.07
C LEU A 82 -21.90 -3.47 9.22
N ILE A 83 -21.03 -3.77 10.20
CA ILE A 83 -20.75 -2.87 11.33
C ILE A 83 -20.18 -1.54 10.80
N ASN A 84 -19.23 -1.59 9.88
CA ASN A 84 -18.64 -0.40 9.27
C ASN A 84 -19.72 0.43 8.55
N GLY A 85 -20.54 -0.18 7.71
CA GLY A 85 -21.65 0.50 7.02
C GLY A 85 -22.63 1.16 8.00
N PHE A 86 -22.97 0.47 9.09
CA PHE A 86 -23.83 1.03 10.14
C PHE A 86 -23.17 2.23 10.84
N MET A 87 -21.88 2.15 11.16
CA MET A 87 -21.16 3.27 11.78
C MET A 87 -21.15 4.51 10.90
N PHE A 88 -20.98 4.36 9.58
CA PHE A 88 -20.99 5.49 8.64
C PHE A 88 -22.30 6.27 8.58
N LEU A 89 -23.41 5.70 9.04
CA LEU A 89 -24.68 6.45 9.17
C LEU A 89 -24.62 7.56 10.23
N PHE A 90 -23.69 7.50 11.15
CA PHE A 90 -23.57 8.42 12.28
C PHE A 90 -22.31 9.29 12.24
N VAL A 91 -21.37 9.00 11.35
CA VAL A 91 -20.12 9.75 11.24
C VAL A 91 -20.34 11.03 10.43
N PRO A 92 -19.96 12.22 10.94
CA PRO A 92 -20.01 13.44 10.16
C PRO A 92 -18.94 13.41 9.06
N ILE A 93 -19.33 13.75 7.84
CA ILE A 93 -18.42 13.82 6.69
C ILE A 93 -18.26 15.29 6.31
N TYR A 94 -17.02 15.78 6.32
CA TYR A 94 -16.67 17.13 5.94
C TYR A 94 -16.34 17.20 4.44
N SER A 95 -16.62 18.37 3.84
CA SER A 95 -16.23 18.62 2.44
C SER A 95 -14.71 18.87 2.36
N LEU A 96 -14.04 18.25 1.39
CA LEU A 96 -12.61 18.43 1.14
C LEU A 96 -12.30 19.78 0.46
N VAL A 97 -13.25 20.29 -0.30
CA VAL A 97 -13.16 21.58 -1.02
C VAL A 97 -14.33 22.43 -0.56
N ASP A 98 -14.08 23.68 -0.18
CA ASP A 98 -15.13 24.62 0.17
C ASP A 98 -16.09 24.83 -1.03
N GLU A 99 -17.39 24.91 -0.76
CA GLU A 99 -18.43 25.09 -1.81
C GLU A 99 -18.19 26.36 -2.68
N LYS A 100 -17.43 27.32 -2.17
CA LYS A 100 -17.07 28.57 -2.87
C LYS A 100 -15.79 28.48 -3.69
N ASP A 101 -15.01 27.41 -3.54
CA ASP A 101 -13.74 27.21 -4.23
C ASP A 101 -13.96 26.28 -5.43
N GLU A 102 -13.64 26.76 -6.63
CA GLU A 102 -13.54 25.89 -7.79
C GLU A 102 -12.35 24.95 -7.62
N GLY A 103 -12.62 23.65 -7.42
CA GLY A 103 -11.59 22.60 -7.40
C GLY A 103 -10.88 22.50 -8.75
N ILE A 104 -9.71 21.85 -8.78
CA ILE A 104 -9.00 21.58 -10.04
C ILE A 104 -9.84 20.60 -10.85
N PRO A 105 -10.31 20.95 -12.07
CA PRO A 105 -11.05 20.02 -12.89
C PRO A 105 -10.15 18.85 -13.31
N LEU A 106 -10.76 17.69 -13.60
CA LEU A 106 -10.04 16.49 -14.03
C LEU A 106 -9.05 16.75 -15.17
N SER A 107 -9.47 17.55 -16.15
CA SER A 107 -8.60 17.96 -17.27
C SER A 107 -7.37 18.77 -16.81
N GLY A 108 -7.50 19.54 -15.74
CA GLY A 108 -6.40 20.29 -15.13
C GLY A 108 -5.40 19.38 -14.43
N LEU A 109 -5.88 18.36 -13.69
CA LEU A 109 -5.04 17.33 -13.09
C LEU A 109 -4.23 16.60 -14.16
N LEU A 110 -4.89 16.10 -15.20
CA LEU A 110 -4.26 15.34 -16.29
C LEU A 110 -3.23 16.14 -17.10
N LYS A 111 -3.32 17.47 -17.13
CA LYS A 111 -2.34 18.36 -17.78
C LYS A 111 -1.11 18.64 -16.91
N SER A 112 -1.18 18.36 -15.60
CA SER A 112 -0.10 18.65 -14.66
C SER A 112 1.01 17.60 -14.73
N LYS A 113 2.24 18.01 -14.99
CA LYS A 113 3.42 17.12 -14.91
C LYS A 113 3.63 16.57 -13.50
N MET A 114 3.40 17.38 -12.46
CA MET A 114 3.51 16.95 -11.07
C MET A 114 2.51 15.85 -10.74
N PHE A 115 1.29 15.92 -11.28
CA PHE A 115 0.28 14.88 -11.12
C PHE A 115 0.78 13.51 -11.64
N TRP A 116 1.37 13.47 -12.83
CA TRP A 116 1.87 12.21 -13.39
C TRP A 116 3.06 11.62 -12.62
N ILE A 117 3.91 12.47 -12.04
CA ILE A 117 4.97 12.01 -11.14
C ILE A 117 4.39 11.39 -9.88
N LEU A 118 3.37 12.04 -9.28
CA LEU A 118 2.68 11.50 -8.12
C LEU A 118 1.96 10.18 -8.43
N MET A 119 1.33 10.06 -9.61
CA MET A 119 0.75 8.80 -10.10
C MET A 119 1.80 7.70 -10.21
N LEU A 120 2.97 8.01 -10.78
CA LEU A 120 4.08 7.06 -10.90
C LEU A 120 4.64 6.66 -9.54
N MET A 121 4.76 7.59 -8.61
CA MET A 121 5.18 7.31 -7.23
C MET A 121 4.17 6.41 -6.51
N MET A 122 2.87 6.63 -6.70
CA MET A 122 1.83 5.80 -6.09
C MET A 122 1.84 4.39 -6.69
N PHE A 123 1.97 4.26 -8.01
CA PHE A 123 2.18 2.96 -8.68
C PHE A 123 3.41 2.23 -8.10
N ALA A 124 4.53 2.95 -7.92
CA ALA A 124 5.74 2.40 -7.36
C ALA A 124 5.56 1.97 -5.88
N ALA A 125 4.78 2.72 -5.10
CA ALA A 125 4.46 2.37 -3.71
C ALA A 125 3.69 1.03 -3.64
N GLY A 126 2.59 0.90 -4.37
CA GLY A 126 1.79 -0.33 -4.42
C GLY A 126 2.57 -1.52 -4.95
N SER A 127 3.35 -1.32 -6.03
CA SER A 127 4.21 -2.37 -6.58
C SER A 127 5.27 -2.82 -5.59
N SER A 128 5.93 -1.89 -4.88
CA SER A 128 6.96 -2.22 -3.88
C SER A 128 6.40 -2.97 -2.69
N GLU A 129 5.18 -2.66 -2.27
CA GLU A 129 4.49 -3.31 -1.17
C GLU A 129 4.08 -4.74 -1.54
N LEU A 130 3.28 -4.89 -2.58
CA LEU A 130 2.64 -6.17 -2.90
C LEU A 130 3.59 -7.17 -3.57
N SER A 131 4.64 -6.72 -4.28
CA SER A 131 5.62 -7.63 -4.88
C SER A 131 6.36 -8.49 -3.85
N VAL A 132 6.56 -8.00 -2.63
CA VAL A 132 7.17 -8.77 -1.54
C VAL A 132 6.10 -9.45 -0.71
N SER A 133 5.09 -8.72 -0.25
CA SER A 133 4.06 -9.23 0.65
C SER A 133 3.35 -10.46 0.09
N GLN A 134 2.95 -10.41 -1.17
CA GLN A 134 2.18 -11.49 -1.82
C GLN A 134 3.00 -12.78 -2.02
N TRP A 135 4.30 -12.66 -2.34
CA TRP A 135 5.17 -13.81 -2.58
C TRP A 135 5.89 -14.32 -1.34
N SER A 136 5.84 -13.60 -0.22
CA SER A 136 6.61 -13.91 1.00
C SER A 136 6.23 -15.24 1.64
N SER A 137 4.95 -15.65 1.63
CA SER A 137 4.52 -16.96 2.13
C SER A 137 5.10 -18.10 1.30
N ALA A 138 4.92 -18.05 -0.03
CA ALA A 138 5.45 -19.06 -0.95
C ALA A 138 6.99 -19.13 -0.87
N PHE A 139 7.65 -17.99 -0.70
CA PHE A 139 9.09 -17.91 -0.51
C PHE A 139 9.53 -18.59 0.81
N ALA A 140 8.80 -18.36 1.91
CA ALA A 140 9.05 -18.99 3.19
C ALA A 140 8.83 -20.51 3.15
N GLU A 141 7.73 -20.96 2.56
CA GLU A 141 7.41 -22.38 2.38
C GLU A 141 8.52 -23.11 1.60
N ALA A 142 8.88 -22.56 0.44
CA ALA A 142 9.88 -23.17 -0.44
C ALA A 142 11.29 -23.19 0.18
N GLY A 143 11.67 -22.10 0.87
CA GLY A 143 13.02 -21.94 1.40
C GLY A 143 13.24 -22.62 2.74
N LEU A 144 12.28 -22.54 3.66
CA LEU A 144 12.37 -23.14 5.00
C LEU A 144 11.79 -24.55 5.07
N ARG A 145 11.09 -25.02 4.00
CA ARG A 145 10.36 -26.29 4.00
C ARG A 145 9.35 -26.40 5.14
N VAL A 146 8.75 -25.28 5.53
CA VAL A 146 7.72 -25.21 6.55
C VAL A 146 6.33 -25.41 5.95
N ASN A 147 5.35 -25.70 6.79
CA ASN A 147 3.96 -25.75 6.34
C ASN A 147 3.43 -24.35 6.03
N LYS A 148 2.32 -24.29 5.27
CA LYS A 148 1.69 -23.04 4.83
C LYS A 148 1.38 -22.08 5.98
N SER A 149 0.88 -22.58 7.11
CA SER A 149 0.53 -21.74 8.27
C SER A 149 1.75 -20.98 8.81
N VAL A 150 2.90 -21.64 8.89
CA VAL A 150 4.16 -20.99 9.31
C VAL A 150 4.63 -20.01 8.22
N GLY A 151 4.50 -20.37 6.94
CA GLY A 151 4.82 -19.49 5.83
C GLY A 151 4.00 -18.20 5.85
N ASP A 152 2.70 -18.30 6.08
CA ASP A 152 1.78 -17.14 6.18
C ASP A 152 2.12 -16.23 7.37
N LEU A 153 2.49 -16.79 8.52
CA LEU A 153 2.87 -16.02 9.70
C LEU A 153 4.27 -15.38 9.55
N ALA A 154 5.25 -16.13 9.04
CA ALA A 154 6.62 -15.65 8.89
C ALA A 154 6.82 -14.71 7.68
N GLY A 155 5.97 -14.79 6.67
CA GLY A 155 6.01 -13.94 5.48
C GLY A 155 5.06 -12.74 5.60
N PRO A 156 3.83 -12.84 5.06
CA PRO A 156 2.93 -11.68 4.92
C PRO A 156 2.48 -11.09 6.26
N MET A 157 2.26 -11.89 7.30
CA MET A 157 1.88 -11.36 8.61
C MET A 157 3.03 -10.56 9.24
N PHE A 158 4.27 -11.07 9.21
CA PHE A 158 5.43 -10.36 9.72
C PHE A 158 5.69 -9.06 8.94
N PHE A 159 5.57 -9.11 7.61
CA PHE A 159 5.60 -7.92 6.74
C PHE A 159 4.56 -6.88 7.19
N ALA A 160 3.31 -7.29 7.37
CA ALA A 160 2.21 -6.40 7.75
C ALA A 160 2.40 -5.79 9.14
N VAL A 161 2.91 -6.56 10.13
CA VAL A 161 3.25 -6.05 11.47
C VAL A 161 4.31 -4.95 11.37
N MET A 162 5.40 -5.19 10.63
CA MET A 162 6.48 -4.22 10.48
C MET A 162 6.00 -2.95 9.74
N MET A 163 5.13 -3.10 8.74
CA MET A 163 4.52 -1.98 8.04
C MET A 163 3.60 -1.16 8.96
N GLY A 164 2.77 -1.83 9.78
CA GLY A 164 1.92 -1.19 10.78
C GLY A 164 2.72 -0.41 11.82
N ILE A 165 3.81 -0.99 12.34
CA ILE A 165 4.72 -0.33 13.26
C ILE A 165 5.32 0.92 12.61
N SER A 166 5.79 0.83 11.36
CA SER A 166 6.34 1.97 10.62
C SER A 166 5.34 3.13 10.53
N ARG A 167 4.09 2.84 10.15
CA ARG A 167 3.01 3.85 10.02
C ARG A 167 2.67 4.50 11.35
N VAL A 168 2.57 3.73 12.43
CA VAL A 168 2.31 4.25 13.79
C VAL A 168 3.50 5.08 14.30
N LEU A 169 4.74 4.63 14.08
CA LEU A 169 5.91 5.41 14.48
C LEU A 169 5.97 6.73 13.72
N TYR A 170 5.76 6.69 12.39
CA TYR A 170 5.74 7.90 11.60
C TYR A 170 4.64 8.87 12.06
N SER A 171 3.43 8.38 12.34
CA SER A 171 2.34 9.25 12.81
C SER A 171 2.69 10.03 14.08
N ARG A 172 3.54 9.45 14.95
CA ARG A 172 3.99 10.10 16.20
C ARG A 172 5.10 11.13 16.02
N ILE A 173 5.87 11.04 14.95
CA ILE A 173 7.04 11.89 14.71
C ILE A 173 6.88 12.79 13.47
N ALA A 174 5.74 12.75 12.80
CA ALA A 174 5.47 13.47 11.55
C ALA A 174 5.75 14.97 11.65
N ASP A 175 5.45 15.59 12.79
CA ASP A 175 5.70 17.02 13.05
C ASP A 175 7.19 17.39 13.13
N LYS A 176 8.05 16.41 13.43
CA LYS A 176 9.46 16.64 13.75
C LYS A 176 10.38 16.33 12.59
N ILE A 177 9.87 15.74 11.53
CA ILE A 177 10.69 15.26 10.41
C ILE A 177 10.15 15.77 9.08
N ASN A 178 11.06 15.92 8.12
CA ASN A 178 10.70 16.25 6.75
C ASN A 178 10.23 14.95 6.05
N LEU A 179 8.97 14.93 5.62
CA LEU A 179 8.33 13.77 4.97
C LEU A 179 9.10 13.30 3.74
N GLU A 180 9.48 14.22 2.83
CA GLU A 180 10.14 13.86 1.58
C GLU A 180 11.51 13.20 1.83
N LYS A 181 12.31 13.76 2.76
CA LYS A 181 13.59 13.16 3.15
C LYS A 181 13.39 11.78 3.78
N MET A 182 12.39 11.64 4.64
CA MET A 182 12.08 10.35 5.26
C MET A 182 11.67 9.31 4.20
N MET A 183 10.86 9.70 3.22
CA MET A 183 10.48 8.81 2.12
C MET A 183 11.68 8.39 1.27
N ILE A 184 12.65 9.28 1.02
CA ILE A 184 13.90 8.93 0.30
C ILE A 184 14.68 7.87 1.09
N TYR A 185 14.86 8.06 2.41
CA TYR A 185 15.56 7.07 3.25
C TYR A 185 14.83 5.72 3.28
N MET A 186 13.50 5.74 3.40
CA MET A 186 12.70 4.53 3.42
C MET A 186 12.67 3.84 2.04
N ALA A 187 12.62 4.58 0.94
CA ALA A 187 12.73 4.00 -0.40
C ALA A 187 14.12 3.38 -0.64
N GLY A 188 15.18 4.03 -0.15
CA GLY A 188 16.54 3.44 -0.16
C GLY A 188 16.62 2.16 0.68
N LEU A 189 16.04 2.16 1.89
CA LEU A 189 15.95 0.97 2.74
C LEU A 189 15.15 -0.15 2.05
N CYS A 190 14.09 0.19 1.32
CA CYS A 190 13.33 -0.77 0.53
C CYS A 190 14.18 -1.39 -0.59
N VAL A 191 14.99 -0.61 -1.32
CA VAL A 191 15.95 -1.15 -2.30
C VAL A 191 16.89 -2.16 -1.64
N ILE A 192 17.46 -1.80 -0.49
CA ILE A 192 18.38 -2.68 0.27
C ILE A 192 17.65 -3.96 0.68
N SER A 193 16.41 -3.87 1.18
CA SER A 193 15.65 -5.04 1.61
C SER A 193 15.34 -6.00 0.44
N TYR A 194 15.00 -5.46 -0.74
CA TYR A 194 14.82 -6.26 -1.96
C TYR A 194 16.09 -7.02 -2.35
N LEU A 195 17.26 -6.38 -2.24
CA LEU A 195 18.54 -7.03 -2.49
C LEU A 195 18.83 -8.13 -1.46
N ILE A 196 18.55 -7.89 -0.17
CA ILE A 196 18.69 -8.90 0.88
C ILE A 196 17.77 -10.09 0.60
N ILE A 197 16.49 -9.88 0.29
CA ILE A 197 15.54 -10.94 -0.02
C ILE A 197 16.02 -11.79 -1.19
N SER A 198 16.48 -11.13 -2.26
CA SER A 198 16.78 -11.78 -3.54
C SER A 198 18.14 -12.46 -3.59
N LEU A 199 19.16 -11.91 -2.90
CA LEU A 199 20.54 -12.32 -3.04
C LEU A 199 21.06 -13.13 -1.85
N SER A 200 20.33 -13.15 -0.72
CA SER A 200 20.77 -13.90 0.46
C SER A 200 20.73 -15.41 0.20
N PRO A 201 21.81 -16.14 0.46
CA PRO A 201 21.82 -17.60 0.44
C PRO A 201 21.08 -18.23 1.64
N VAL A 202 20.80 -17.43 2.66
CA VAL A 202 20.17 -17.88 3.92
C VAL A 202 18.75 -17.38 3.99
N VAL A 203 17.78 -18.28 3.95
CA VAL A 203 16.35 -17.93 3.92
C VAL A 203 15.91 -17.09 5.14
N ALA A 204 16.49 -17.32 6.31
CA ALA A 204 16.18 -16.51 7.49
C ALA A 204 16.51 -15.02 7.28
N PHE A 205 17.63 -14.69 6.63
CA PHE A 205 17.95 -13.30 6.29
C PHE A 205 17.00 -12.73 5.25
N SER A 206 16.55 -13.54 4.29
CA SER A 206 15.53 -13.10 3.32
C SER A 206 14.19 -12.78 4.00
N LEU A 207 13.79 -13.56 5.00
CA LEU A 207 12.58 -13.27 5.79
C LEU A 207 12.74 -12.01 6.65
N ILE A 208 13.91 -11.78 7.25
CA ILE A 208 14.23 -10.50 7.90
C ILE A 208 14.13 -9.38 6.89
N GLY A 209 14.66 -9.57 5.67
CA GLY A 209 14.52 -8.64 4.55
C GLY A 209 13.05 -8.33 4.22
N CYS A 210 12.15 -9.33 4.26
CA CYS A 210 10.71 -9.11 4.09
C CYS A 210 10.14 -8.18 5.17
N GLY A 211 10.50 -8.37 6.43
CA GLY A 211 10.10 -7.47 7.52
C GLY A 211 10.65 -6.06 7.36
N ILE A 212 11.94 -5.92 7.00
CA ILE A 212 12.56 -4.61 6.72
C ILE A 212 11.84 -3.94 5.54
N CYS A 213 11.49 -4.70 4.50
CA CYS A 213 10.71 -4.21 3.37
C CYS A 213 9.35 -3.68 3.83
N GLY A 214 8.61 -4.44 4.64
CA GLY A 214 7.34 -4.00 5.23
C GLY A 214 7.49 -2.68 5.98
N PHE A 215 8.52 -2.56 6.83
CA PHE A 215 8.82 -1.32 7.53
C PHE A 215 9.12 -0.16 6.57
N ALA A 216 9.89 -0.41 5.53
CA ALA A 216 10.31 0.60 4.56
C ALA A 216 9.17 1.12 3.69
N VAL A 217 8.29 0.24 3.19
CA VAL A 217 7.15 0.65 2.34
C VAL A 217 6.04 1.34 3.13
N GLY A 218 6.03 1.19 4.47
CA GLY A 218 4.94 1.69 5.32
C GLY A 218 4.57 3.15 5.09
N ILE A 219 5.54 4.02 4.84
CA ILE A 219 5.33 5.45 4.63
C ILE A 219 5.04 5.82 3.16
N MET A 220 5.35 4.95 2.18
CA MET A 220 5.33 5.35 0.77
C MET A 220 3.93 5.72 0.29
N TRP A 221 2.92 4.91 0.61
CA TRP A 221 1.54 5.16 0.21
C TRP A 221 0.96 6.40 0.93
N PRO A 222 0.86 6.46 2.27
CA PRO A 222 0.32 7.64 2.96
C PRO A 222 1.15 8.89 2.73
N GLY A 223 2.47 8.76 2.61
CA GLY A 223 3.35 9.89 2.32
C GLY A 223 3.11 10.48 0.93
N THR A 224 2.85 9.64 -0.08
CA THR A 224 2.53 10.13 -1.43
C THR A 224 1.20 10.87 -1.44
N PHE A 225 0.18 10.40 -0.72
CA PHE A 225 -1.08 11.15 -0.54
C PHE A 225 -0.85 12.49 0.15
N SER A 226 -0.07 12.51 1.24
CA SER A 226 0.22 13.76 1.97
C SER A 226 0.97 14.76 1.09
N ILE A 227 1.98 14.33 0.35
CA ILE A 227 2.70 15.19 -0.61
C ILE A 227 1.76 15.71 -1.70
N ALA A 228 0.89 14.85 -2.22
CA ALA A 228 -0.06 15.23 -3.27
C ALA A 228 -1.07 16.28 -2.78
N SER A 229 -1.60 16.10 -1.56
CA SER A 229 -2.49 17.07 -0.92
C SER A 229 -1.82 18.43 -0.72
N ASP A 230 -0.57 18.45 -0.27
CA ASP A 230 0.20 19.69 -0.07
C ASP A 230 0.49 20.44 -1.39
N ILE A 231 0.82 19.71 -2.47
CA ILE A 231 1.17 20.30 -3.78
C ILE A 231 -0.08 20.74 -4.54
N MET A 232 -1.14 19.94 -4.48
CA MET A 232 -2.36 20.09 -5.27
C MET A 232 -3.58 20.29 -4.36
N ARG A 233 -3.51 21.29 -3.47
CA ARG A 233 -4.51 21.56 -2.41
C ARG A 233 -5.95 21.59 -2.87
N LYS A 234 -6.20 21.99 -4.13
CA LYS A 234 -7.53 22.02 -4.74
C LYS A 234 -7.86 20.79 -5.60
N GLY A 235 -7.05 19.72 -5.50
CA GLY A 235 -7.23 18.49 -6.28
C GLY A 235 -8.50 17.70 -5.95
N GLY A 236 -9.02 17.91 -4.73
CA GLY A 236 -10.26 17.30 -4.26
C GLY A 236 -10.23 15.76 -4.27
N THR A 237 -11.42 15.16 -4.18
CA THR A 237 -11.58 13.70 -4.17
C THR A 237 -11.04 13.03 -5.44
N ALA A 238 -11.08 13.73 -6.60
CA ALA A 238 -10.59 13.19 -7.86
C ALA A 238 -9.07 12.91 -7.84
N LEU A 239 -8.29 13.77 -7.17
CA LEU A 239 -6.85 13.55 -6.99
C LEU A 239 -6.58 12.26 -6.21
N PHE A 240 -7.25 12.08 -5.07
CA PHE A 240 -7.10 10.89 -4.23
C PHE A 240 -7.55 9.62 -4.95
N ALA A 241 -8.67 9.68 -5.68
CA ALA A 241 -9.21 8.56 -6.43
C ALA A 241 -8.24 8.08 -7.53
N LEU A 242 -7.66 9.00 -8.29
CA LEU A 242 -6.71 8.65 -9.35
C LEU A 242 -5.38 8.14 -8.78
N LEU A 243 -4.91 8.71 -7.68
CA LEU A 243 -3.72 8.20 -7.01
C LEU A 243 -3.95 6.80 -6.45
N ALA A 244 -5.10 6.53 -5.80
CA ALA A 244 -5.46 5.19 -5.36
C ALA A 244 -5.47 4.20 -6.53
N LEU A 245 -6.13 4.56 -7.64
CA LEU A 245 -6.14 3.74 -8.86
C LEU A 245 -4.73 3.42 -9.36
N ALA A 246 -3.80 4.40 -9.34
CA ALA A 246 -2.41 4.14 -9.74
C ALA A 246 -1.72 3.18 -8.77
N GLY A 247 -1.96 3.31 -7.47
CA GLY A 247 -1.47 2.40 -6.44
C GLY A 247 -1.99 0.98 -6.62
N ASP A 248 -3.29 0.81 -6.88
CA ASP A 248 -3.93 -0.48 -7.13
C ASP A 248 -3.40 -1.17 -8.38
N LEU A 249 -3.19 -0.39 -9.46
CA LEU A 249 -2.51 -0.89 -10.65
C LEU A 249 -1.10 -1.39 -10.32
N GLY A 250 -0.40 -0.71 -9.40
CA GLY A 250 0.89 -1.15 -8.87
C GLY A 250 0.77 -2.43 -8.04
N CYS A 251 -0.23 -2.50 -7.16
CA CYS A 251 -0.53 -3.67 -6.33
C CYS A 251 -0.83 -4.93 -7.15
N GLY A 252 -1.52 -4.79 -8.28
CA GLY A 252 -1.76 -5.89 -9.20
C GLY A 252 -0.58 -6.17 -10.14
N GLY A 253 0.03 -5.12 -10.68
CA GLY A 253 1.11 -5.21 -11.67
C GLY A 253 2.42 -5.70 -11.10
N GLY A 254 2.82 -5.20 -9.93
CA GLY A 254 4.08 -5.56 -9.29
C GLY A 254 4.26 -7.07 -9.07
N PRO A 255 3.38 -7.73 -8.30
CA PRO A 255 3.45 -9.17 -8.07
C PRO A 255 3.35 -9.99 -9.36
N THR A 256 2.53 -9.53 -10.33
CA THR A 256 2.39 -10.19 -11.63
C THR A 256 3.71 -10.17 -12.41
N ILE A 257 4.42 -9.04 -12.43
CA ILE A 257 5.74 -8.92 -13.06
C ILE A 257 6.73 -9.84 -12.35
N VAL A 258 6.77 -9.83 -11.01
CA VAL A 258 7.66 -10.70 -10.21
C VAL A 258 7.41 -12.17 -10.52
N GLY A 259 6.15 -12.62 -10.52
CA GLY A 259 5.78 -14.01 -10.84
C GLY A 259 6.15 -14.40 -12.26
N THR A 260 5.82 -13.54 -13.24
CA THR A 260 6.14 -13.79 -14.65
C THR A 260 7.64 -13.92 -14.89
N ILE A 261 8.45 -13.05 -14.27
CA ILE A 261 9.92 -13.12 -14.39
C ILE A 261 10.47 -14.38 -13.71
N ALA A 262 9.93 -14.75 -12.55
CA ALA A 262 10.30 -16.00 -11.88
C ALA A 262 10.07 -17.22 -12.77
N ASP A 263 8.92 -17.28 -13.44
CA ASP A 263 8.55 -18.37 -14.35
C ASP A 263 9.40 -18.42 -15.62
N ILE A 264 9.58 -17.27 -16.29
CA ILE A 264 10.37 -17.18 -17.52
C ILE A 264 11.83 -17.53 -17.28
N THR A 265 12.42 -17.01 -16.20
CA THR A 265 13.85 -17.24 -15.91
C THR A 265 14.13 -18.61 -15.33
N LYS A 266 13.11 -19.30 -14.80
CA LYS A 266 13.22 -20.57 -14.06
C LYS A 266 14.20 -20.51 -12.88
N LYS A 267 14.51 -19.29 -12.40
CA LYS A 267 15.43 -19.04 -11.29
C LYS A 267 14.69 -18.86 -9.94
N GLY A 268 13.38 -19.07 -9.94
CA GLY A 268 12.54 -18.97 -8.76
C GLY A 268 12.14 -17.54 -8.39
N ILE A 269 11.36 -17.41 -7.32
CA ILE A 269 10.74 -16.15 -6.87
C ILE A 269 11.78 -15.06 -6.55
N GLY A 270 12.97 -15.46 -6.04
CA GLY A 270 14.05 -14.51 -5.73
C GLY A 270 14.50 -13.70 -6.96
N ALA A 271 14.57 -14.30 -8.15
CA ALA A 271 14.92 -13.59 -9.38
C ALA A 271 13.83 -12.59 -9.79
N GLY A 272 12.57 -12.95 -9.60
CA GLY A 272 11.44 -12.03 -9.81
C GLY A 272 11.49 -10.83 -8.88
N ILE A 273 11.70 -11.07 -7.58
CA ILE A 273 11.84 -10.01 -6.57
C ILE A 273 13.04 -9.11 -6.88
N LEU A 274 14.17 -9.67 -7.34
CA LEU A 274 15.32 -8.87 -7.76
C LEU A 274 14.98 -7.88 -8.88
N CYS A 275 14.20 -8.29 -9.86
CA CYS A 275 13.71 -7.39 -10.90
C CYS A 275 12.74 -6.35 -10.34
N GLY A 276 11.98 -6.69 -9.29
CA GLY A 276 11.09 -5.78 -8.58
C GLY A 276 11.80 -4.62 -7.88
N VAL A 277 13.12 -4.64 -7.72
CA VAL A 277 13.92 -3.51 -7.22
C VAL A 277 13.66 -2.23 -8.01
N ILE A 278 13.24 -2.33 -9.26
CA ILE A 278 12.89 -1.17 -10.10
C ILE A 278 11.81 -0.29 -9.45
N PHE A 279 10.87 -0.86 -8.71
CA PHE A 279 9.76 -0.11 -8.13
C PHE A 279 10.21 0.87 -7.03
N PRO A 280 10.93 0.46 -5.97
CA PRO A 280 11.43 1.42 -5.00
C PRO A 280 12.47 2.38 -5.60
N VAL A 281 13.20 2.01 -6.66
CA VAL A 281 14.07 2.93 -7.41
C VAL A 281 13.25 4.01 -8.12
N ILE A 282 12.11 3.66 -8.75
CA ILE A 282 11.18 4.64 -9.34
C ILE A 282 10.68 5.60 -8.26
N MET A 283 10.37 5.13 -7.05
CA MET A 283 9.99 6.00 -5.94
C MET A 283 11.09 7.01 -5.61
N VAL A 284 12.35 6.57 -5.48
CA VAL A 284 13.49 7.46 -5.21
C VAL A 284 13.63 8.52 -6.31
N ILE A 285 13.61 8.10 -7.57
CA ILE A 285 13.71 9.02 -8.72
C ILE A 285 12.54 10.01 -8.72
N GLY A 286 11.32 9.53 -8.49
CA GLY A 286 10.12 10.36 -8.41
C GLY A 286 10.24 11.46 -7.37
N LEU A 287 10.74 11.15 -6.18
CA LEU A 287 10.95 12.11 -5.10
C LEU A 287 11.98 13.18 -5.48
N PHE A 288 13.11 12.81 -6.10
CA PHE A 288 14.11 13.78 -6.55
C PHE A 288 13.59 14.68 -7.68
N VAL A 289 12.84 14.12 -8.64
CA VAL A 289 12.25 14.89 -9.73
C VAL A 289 11.22 15.88 -9.17
N LEU A 290 10.40 15.44 -8.21
CA LEU A 290 9.39 16.29 -7.57
C LEU A 290 10.03 17.45 -6.80
N ASP A 291 11.09 17.19 -6.02
CA ASP A 291 11.85 18.23 -5.30
C ASP A 291 12.46 19.26 -6.28
N SER A 292 13.06 18.78 -7.38
CA SER A 292 13.59 19.66 -8.42
C SER A 292 12.52 20.54 -9.06
N MET A 293 11.34 19.98 -9.34
CA MET A 293 10.23 20.74 -9.93
C MET A 293 9.65 21.78 -8.96
N LYS A 294 9.60 21.48 -7.65
CA LYS A 294 9.20 22.46 -6.61
C LYS A 294 10.15 23.64 -6.58
N LYS A 295 11.45 23.38 -6.53
CA LYS A 295 12.49 24.43 -6.51
C LYS A 295 12.45 25.31 -7.76
N ASN A 296 12.25 24.72 -8.94
CA ASN A 296 12.14 25.48 -10.19
C ASN A 296 10.90 26.38 -10.20
N ARG A 297 9.78 25.93 -9.63
CA ARG A 297 8.56 26.74 -9.50
C ARG A 297 8.76 27.89 -8.52
N GLU A 298 9.44 27.70 -7.41
CA GLU A 298 9.76 28.74 -6.43
C GLU A 298 10.72 29.80 -7.01
N ASN A 299 11.64 29.36 -7.88
CA ASN A 299 12.60 30.25 -8.56
C ASN A 299 12.03 30.97 -9.81
N GLY A 300 10.74 30.80 -10.12
CA GLY A 300 10.08 31.50 -11.21
C GLY A 300 10.50 31.04 -12.63
N VAL A 301 11.02 29.80 -12.76
CA VAL A 301 11.51 29.25 -14.04
C VAL A 301 10.36 28.68 -14.88
N TYR A 302 9.09 28.67 -14.34
CA TYR A 302 7.87 28.26 -15.07
C TYR A 302 6.68 29.15 -14.70
#